data_2c3f4e8244212cea7bdfc86c7a1c78e7
#
_entry.id   2c3f4e8244212cea7bdfc86c7a1c78e7
#
_cell.length_a   1.000
_cell.length_b   1.000
_cell.length_c   1.000
_cell.angle_alpha   90.00
_cell.angle_beta   90.00
_cell.angle_gamma   90.00
#
_symmetry.space_group_name_H-M   'P 1'
#
loop_
_entity.id
_entity.type
_entity.pdbx_description
1 polymer ?
#
loop_
_entity_poly.entity_id
_entity_poly.type
_entity_poly.pdbx_seq_one_letter_code
_entity_poly.pdbx_strand_id
1 'polypeptide(L)'
;AEVLETRMVHAGEHVGYGSGTIRKDAYIAVTDIGHAHGYRRLGKARYMYVAGRRRKVVSVCMDCTLVECGRETKAGDIVEVMGGHISPSELARSFGTNEYEVFTSLGAKRT
;
A
#
# COMPACT_ATOMS: atom_id res chain seq x y z
N ALA A 1 5.33 -4.27 7.37
CA ALA A 1 4.56 -5.17 6.50
C ALA A 1 5.48 -5.83 5.49
N GLU A 2 5.00 -6.83 4.80
CA GLU A 2 5.79 -7.51 3.78
C GLU A 2 4.95 -7.88 2.57
N VAL A 3 5.65 -8.14 1.46
CA VAL A 3 5.02 -8.58 0.23
C VAL A 3 4.69 -10.07 0.35
N LEU A 4 3.43 -10.42 0.08
CA LEU A 4 2.98 -11.81 0.10
C LEU A 4 3.19 -12.48 -1.25
N GLU A 5 2.89 -11.77 -2.34
CA GLU A 5 3.08 -12.26 -3.71
C GLU A 5 3.13 -11.08 -4.67
N THR A 6 3.60 -11.33 -5.88
CA THR A 6 3.57 -10.35 -6.97
C THR A 6 2.96 -11.00 -8.20
N ARG A 7 2.36 -10.17 -9.06
CA ARG A 7 1.81 -10.66 -10.32
C ARG A 7 1.74 -9.56 -11.37
N MET A 8 1.72 -9.96 -12.61
CA MET A 8 1.52 -9.07 -13.74
C MET A 8 0.03 -8.80 -13.92
N VAL A 9 -0.33 -7.54 -14.10
CA VAL A 9 -1.71 -7.12 -14.35
C VAL A 9 -1.73 -6.32 -15.64
N HIS A 10 -2.66 -6.64 -16.52
CA HIS A 10 -2.79 -5.97 -17.82
C HIS A 10 -3.65 -4.72 -17.74
N ALA A 11 -3.39 -3.79 -18.65
CA ALA A 11 -4.15 -2.55 -18.74
C ALA A 11 -5.65 -2.86 -18.86
N GLY A 12 -6.46 -2.11 -18.12
CA GLY A 12 -7.91 -2.29 -18.11
C GLY A 12 -8.42 -3.27 -17.08
N GLU A 13 -7.55 -4.10 -16.49
CA GLU A 13 -7.98 -5.01 -15.42
C GLU A 13 -8.31 -4.23 -14.15
N HIS A 14 -9.35 -4.69 -13.47
CA HIS A 14 -9.76 -4.13 -12.18
C HIS A 14 -9.08 -4.92 -11.07
N VAL A 15 -8.45 -4.22 -10.14
CA VAL A 15 -7.75 -4.86 -9.01
C VAL A 15 -8.30 -4.37 -7.69
N GLY A 16 -8.69 -5.30 -6.82
CA GLY A 16 -9.20 -5.00 -5.48
C GLY A 16 -10.57 -4.34 -5.51
N TYR A 17 -10.84 -3.54 -4.47
CA TYR A 17 -12.12 -2.85 -4.32
C TYR A 17 -12.04 -1.42 -4.86
N GLY A 18 -13.19 -0.85 -5.19
CA GLY A 18 -13.31 0.54 -5.56
C GLY A 18 -12.74 0.84 -6.94
N SER A 19 -11.93 1.88 -7.03
CA SER A 19 -11.45 2.41 -8.30
C SER A 19 -10.10 1.85 -8.76
N GLY A 20 -9.72 0.68 -8.27
CA GLY A 20 -8.42 0.10 -8.59
C GLY A 20 -8.32 -0.44 -10.02
N THR A 21 -8.30 0.43 -10.99
CA THR A 21 -8.15 0.05 -12.40
C THR A 21 -6.75 0.41 -12.89
N ILE A 22 -6.10 -0.54 -13.54
CA ILE A 22 -4.75 -0.35 -14.08
C ILE A 22 -4.87 0.25 -15.48
N ARG A 23 -4.14 1.34 -15.71
CA ARG A 23 -4.17 2.06 -17.00
C ARG A 23 -3.15 1.52 -17.99
N LYS A 24 -2.14 0.85 -17.51
CA LYS A 24 -1.11 0.22 -18.34
C LYS A 24 -0.66 -1.05 -17.65
N ASP A 25 -0.06 -1.96 -18.40
CA ASP A 25 0.47 -3.19 -17.83
C ASP A 25 1.45 -2.86 -16.69
N ALA A 26 1.32 -3.55 -15.58
CA ALA A 26 2.12 -3.28 -14.39
C ALA A 26 2.28 -4.54 -13.54
N TYR A 27 3.34 -4.57 -12.74
CA TYR A 27 3.47 -5.56 -11.68
C TYR A 27 2.80 -5.01 -10.42
N ILE A 28 2.07 -5.88 -9.76
CA ILE A 28 1.35 -5.54 -8.53
C ILE A 28 1.86 -6.44 -7.41
N ALA A 29 2.21 -5.84 -6.29
CA ALA A 29 2.56 -6.56 -5.07
C ALA A 29 1.35 -6.57 -4.15
N VAL A 30 1.08 -7.73 -3.56
CA VAL A 30 0.06 -7.90 -2.52
C VAL A 30 0.79 -7.84 -1.19
N THR A 31 0.42 -6.89 -0.33
CA THR A 31 1.06 -6.72 0.97
C THR A 31 0.14 -7.21 2.08
N ASP A 32 0.71 -7.54 3.24
CA ASP A 32 -0.03 -8.13 4.35
C ASP A 32 -0.65 -7.12 5.31
N ILE A 33 -0.91 -5.91 4.85
CA ILE A 33 -1.58 -4.89 5.63
C ILE A 33 -2.81 -4.38 4.87
N GLY A 34 -3.92 -4.22 5.57
CA GLY A 34 -5.16 -3.75 4.96
C GLY A 34 -6.02 -2.96 5.92
N HIS A 35 -7.28 -2.72 5.52
CA HIS A 35 -8.21 -1.91 6.30
C HIS A 35 -8.42 -2.46 7.71
N ALA A 36 -8.47 -3.77 7.87
CA ALA A 36 -8.64 -4.40 9.19
C ALA A 36 -7.50 -4.11 10.15
N HIS A 37 -6.33 -3.71 9.64
CA HIS A 37 -5.17 -3.36 10.46
C HIS A 37 -5.05 -1.84 10.68
N GLY A 38 -6.07 -1.09 10.33
CA GLY A 38 -6.07 0.36 10.49
C GLY A 38 -5.47 1.13 9.32
N TYR A 39 -5.13 0.45 8.23
CA TYR A 39 -4.65 1.08 7.02
C TYR A 39 -5.85 1.51 6.19
N ARG A 40 -6.22 2.78 6.30
CA ARG A 40 -7.49 3.27 5.77
C ARG A 40 -7.58 3.15 4.25
N ARG A 41 -8.82 3.01 3.75
CA ARG A 41 -9.09 2.95 2.31
C ARG A 41 -8.61 4.20 1.61
N LEU A 42 -8.36 4.08 0.30
CA LEU A 42 -7.90 5.21 -0.49
C LEU A 42 -9.00 6.26 -0.62
N GLY A 43 -8.66 7.50 -0.28
CA GLY A 43 -9.44 8.67 -0.61
C GLY A 43 -8.59 9.63 -1.42
N LYS A 44 -7.28 9.61 -1.15
CA LYS A 44 -6.28 10.42 -1.85
C LYS A 44 -5.12 9.52 -2.24
N ALA A 45 -4.28 9.99 -3.15
CA ALA A 45 -3.09 9.25 -3.58
C ALA A 45 -2.23 8.89 -2.37
N ARG A 46 -1.76 7.66 -2.33
CA ARG A 46 -0.96 7.14 -1.23
C ARG A 46 0.17 6.30 -1.77
N TYR A 47 1.24 6.26 -1.03
CA TYR A 47 2.45 5.54 -1.41
C TYR A 47 2.92 4.64 -0.28
N MET A 48 3.65 3.59 -0.65
CA MET A 48 4.41 2.74 0.25
C MET A 48 5.84 2.72 -0.26
N TYR A 49 6.79 2.42 0.62
CA TYR A 49 8.18 2.27 0.21
C TYR A 49 8.48 0.78 0.14
N VAL A 50 8.73 0.29 -1.05
CA VAL A 50 8.87 -1.15 -1.31
C VAL A 50 10.15 -1.40 -2.09
N ALA A 51 10.99 -2.31 -1.59
CA ALA A 51 12.22 -2.72 -2.27
C ALA A 51 13.06 -1.53 -2.75
N GLY A 52 13.25 -0.55 -1.88
CA GLY A 52 14.09 0.61 -2.13
C GLY A 52 13.46 1.72 -2.96
N ARG A 53 12.17 1.65 -3.23
CA ARG A 53 11.47 2.67 -4.02
C ARG A 53 10.10 3.00 -3.46
N ARG A 54 9.72 4.25 -3.69
CA ARG A 54 8.40 4.75 -3.39
C ARG A 54 7.43 4.26 -4.46
N ARG A 55 6.41 3.50 -4.07
CA ARG A 55 5.46 2.87 -4.99
C ARG A 55 4.03 3.33 -4.68
N LYS A 56 3.24 3.48 -5.74
CA LYS A 56 1.86 3.95 -5.61
C LYS A 56 0.93 2.82 -5.16
N VAL A 57 0.11 3.12 -4.15
CA VAL A 57 -0.94 2.20 -3.68
C VAL A 57 -2.08 2.23 -4.68
N VAL A 58 -2.50 1.04 -5.12
CA VAL A 58 -3.58 0.88 -6.11
C VAL A 58 -4.92 0.67 -5.41
N SER A 59 -4.96 -0.17 -4.40
CA SER A 59 -6.22 -0.51 -3.72
C SER A 59 -5.94 -1.02 -2.32
N VAL A 60 -6.80 -0.65 -1.37
CA VAL A 60 -6.74 -1.15 0.01
C VAL A 60 -7.93 -2.09 0.21
N CYS A 61 -7.64 -3.36 0.45
CA CYS A 61 -8.65 -4.38 0.73
C CYS A 61 -8.73 -4.61 2.24
N MET A 62 -9.57 -5.53 2.67
CA MET A 62 -9.76 -5.77 4.11
C MET A 62 -8.46 -6.24 4.78
N ASP A 63 -7.81 -7.24 4.22
CA ASP A 63 -6.63 -7.88 4.84
C ASP A 63 -5.32 -7.62 4.10
N CYS A 64 -5.38 -6.95 2.97
CA CYS A 64 -4.19 -6.73 2.15
C CYS A 64 -4.30 -5.39 1.42
N THR A 65 -3.16 -4.94 0.88
CA THR A 65 -3.10 -3.74 0.06
C THR A 65 -2.34 -4.07 -1.20
N LEU A 66 -2.83 -3.60 -2.33
CA LEU A 66 -2.23 -3.78 -3.64
C LEU A 66 -1.45 -2.53 -3.99
N VAL A 67 -0.18 -2.71 -4.32
CA VAL A 67 0.71 -1.59 -4.61
C VAL A 67 1.49 -1.90 -5.90
N GLU A 68 1.71 -0.87 -6.71
CA GLU A 68 2.55 -1.03 -7.91
C GLU A 68 3.97 -1.41 -7.48
N CYS A 69 4.64 -2.21 -8.29
CA CYS A 69 6.01 -2.60 -8.00
C CYS A 69 6.77 -2.88 -9.30
N GLY A 70 8.05 -3.19 -9.19
CA GLY A 70 8.87 -3.59 -10.31
C GLY A 70 9.05 -5.10 -10.36
N ARG A 71 9.70 -5.58 -11.41
CA ARG A 71 9.98 -7.00 -11.59
C ARG A 71 10.87 -7.56 -10.48
N GLU A 72 11.69 -6.71 -9.88
CA GLU A 72 12.65 -7.08 -8.84
C GLU A 72 11.98 -7.33 -7.49
N THR A 73 10.74 -6.88 -7.31
CA THR A 73 9.99 -7.07 -6.06
C THR A 73 9.53 -8.52 -5.97
N LYS A 74 9.67 -9.11 -4.80
CA LYS A 74 9.32 -10.51 -4.58
C LYS A 74 8.69 -10.73 -3.21
N ALA A 75 8.05 -11.87 -3.05
CA ALA A 75 7.48 -12.27 -1.77
C ALA A 75 8.55 -12.24 -0.68
N GLY A 76 8.19 -11.72 0.49
CA GLY A 76 9.10 -11.54 1.61
C GLY A 76 9.78 -10.19 1.67
N ASP A 77 9.73 -9.39 0.61
CA ASP A 77 10.31 -8.03 0.64
C ASP A 77 9.58 -7.19 1.68
N ILE A 78 10.35 -6.36 2.38
CA ILE A 78 9.81 -5.49 3.43
C ILE A 78 9.12 -4.27 2.81
N VAL A 79 7.96 -3.94 3.36
CA VAL A 79 7.17 -2.79 2.94
C VAL A 79 7.12 -1.79 4.09
N GLU A 80 7.54 -0.56 3.84
CA GLU A 80 7.41 0.51 4.81
C GLU A 80 6.11 1.26 4.53
N VAL A 81 5.19 1.23 5.48
CA VAL A 81 3.95 2.01 5.40
C VAL A 81 4.10 3.35 6.12
N MET A 82 4.98 3.41 7.11
CA MET A 82 5.30 4.61 7.86
C MET A 82 6.69 4.45 8.47
N GLY A 83 7.55 5.44 8.28
CA GLY A 83 8.91 5.37 8.78
C GLY A 83 9.78 6.45 8.17
N GLY A 84 11.03 6.11 7.87
CA GLY A 84 12.00 7.06 7.35
C GLY A 84 11.68 7.60 5.95
N HIS A 85 10.95 6.84 5.15
CA HIS A 85 10.63 7.22 3.76
C HIS A 85 9.18 7.64 3.57
N ILE A 86 8.28 7.20 4.44
CA ILE A 86 6.88 7.61 4.44
C ILE A 86 6.61 8.21 5.81
N SER A 87 6.56 9.53 5.89
CA SER A 87 6.41 10.19 7.18
C SER A 87 5.01 10.02 7.76
N PRO A 88 4.88 10.09 9.10
CA PRO A 88 3.55 10.09 9.73
C PRO A 88 2.66 11.21 9.22
N SER A 89 3.21 12.39 8.93
CA SER A 89 2.45 13.51 8.37
C SER A 89 1.89 13.20 7.01
N GLU A 90 2.70 12.61 6.14
CA GLU A 90 2.26 12.23 4.80
C GLU A 90 1.13 11.22 4.89
N LEU A 91 1.30 10.19 5.71
CA LEU A 91 0.30 9.16 5.86
C LEU A 91 -0.99 9.72 6.46
N ALA A 92 -0.87 10.58 7.46
CA ALA A 92 -2.02 11.24 8.07
C ALA A 92 -2.83 12.04 7.05
N ARG A 93 -2.16 12.78 6.18
CA ARG A 93 -2.83 13.52 5.11
C ARG A 93 -3.58 12.57 4.16
N SER A 94 -2.98 11.45 3.81
CA SER A 94 -3.63 10.47 2.93
C SER A 94 -4.83 9.80 3.60
N PHE A 95 -4.80 9.68 4.92
CA PHE A 95 -5.91 9.14 5.70
C PHE A 95 -7.00 10.18 5.97
N GLY A 96 -6.69 11.46 5.82
CA GLY A 96 -7.60 12.55 6.16
C GLY A 96 -7.70 12.77 7.67
N THR A 97 -6.61 12.57 8.40
CA THR A 97 -6.58 12.68 9.85
C THR A 97 -5.27 13.27 10.35
N ASN A 98 -4.99 13.15 11.62
CA ASN A 98 -3.76 13.63 12.24
C ASN A 98 -2.80 12.46 12.56
N GLU A 99 -1.55 12.81 12.89
CA GLU A 99 -0.51 11.81 13.16
C GLU A 99 -0.83 10.91 14.35
N TYR A 100 -1.47 11.44 15.37
CA TYR A 100 -1.82 10.65 16.54
C TYR A 100 -2.76 9.51 16.18
N GLU A 101 -3.78 9.80 15.37
CA GLU A 101 -4.73 8.77 14.93
C GLU A 101 -4.06 7.72 14.04
N VAL A 102 -3.07 8.12 13.24
CA VAL A 102 -2.30 7.18 12.43
C VAL A 102 -1.58 6.17 13.33
N PHE A 103 -0.91 6.65 14.37
CA PHE A 103 -0.20 5.77 15.32
C PHE A 103 -1.16 4.82 16.01
N THR A 104 -2.31 5.30 16.45
CA THR A 104 -3.28 4.44 17.15
C THR A 104 -3.94 3.45 16.22
N SER A 105 -4.23 3.83 14.97
CA SER A 105 -4.89 2.96 13.99
C SER A 105 -4.03 1.79 13.55
N LEU A 106 -2.77 2.05 13.20
CA LEU A 106 -1.90 1.03 12.64
C LEU A 106 -1.43 0.01 13.66
N GLY A 107 -1.28 0.41 14.92
CA GLY A 107 -0.89 -0.49 15.97
C GLY A 107 0.38 -1.27 15.65
N ALA A 108 0.35 -2.58 15.83
CA ALA A 108 1.51 -3.45 15.66
C ALA A 108 1.88 -3.72 14.21
N LYS A 109 1.00 -3.38 13.25
CA LYS A 109 1.27 -3.64 11.83
C LYS A 109 2.10 -2.54 11.15
N ARG A 110 2.30 -1.42 11.81
CA ARG A 110 3.11 -0.35 11.22
C ARG A 110 4.56 -0.77 11.11
N THR A 111 5.22 -0.26 10.14
CA THR A 111 6.63 -0.52 9.92
C THR A 111 7.35 0.79 9.72
#